data_ae4e7114d1fbc1f462b828326084cc19
#
_entry.id   ae4e7114d1fbc1f462b828326084cc19
#
_cell.length_a   1.000
_cell.length_b   1.000
_cell.length_c   1.000
_cell.angle_alpha   90.00
_cell.angle_beta   90.00
_cell.angle_gamma   90.00
#
_symmetry.space_group_name_H-M   'P 1'
#
loop_
_entity.id
_entity.type
_entity.pdbx_description
1 polymer ?
#
loop_
_entity_poly.entity_id
_entity_poly.type
_entity_poly.pdbx_seq_one_letter_code
_entity_poly.pdbx_strand_id
1 'polypeptide(L)'
;MANQTLTFEIGTEELPAFALHAATEKLGGMFADALDGAGIPHGEISVYSTPRRLIVSALAVPEATEALTETFRGPAAKIAFDADGNPTKAALGFARGKGVDASALERRDENGVEYVYAVKSTPSVQVITLLPDILQNLITSIYWPRSQRWGSRHEHFSRPVRWLFAMHGDAVVPVEFAGLTAGSTTCGHRFLAPGPWEVASADALIDVLREHNVVPTEAEREASIREQVAAIEEKTGLVAELPAKTMAEVVNLAEFPTVMVGEFDELFLAVPKEITVDAMLVHQRYFPLFNADGTLANKFLITSNGDPKFEANIVDGNQRVVAARLYDAKFFYDEDLKRPLEDYVERLDTVVFQEKLGTTRAKTDRIVALAKAIAADAGATGQEAADAERAAYLAKADLVTGAVVEFTSVPVSYTHLTLPTNS
;
A
#
# COMPACT_ATOMS: atom_id res chain seq x y z
N MET A 1 -30.75 -11.46 20.01
CA MET A 1 -29.32 -11.43 20.34
C MET A 1 -28.81 -10.03 19.97
N ALA A 2 -28.00 -9.40 20.80
CA ALA A 2 -27.48 -8.08 20.47
C ALA A 2 -26.41 -8.24 19.39
N ASN A 3 -26.50 -7.41 18.36
CA ASN A 3 -25.42 -7.29 17.37
C ASN A 3 -24.40 -6.29 17.91
N GLN A 4 -23.14 -6.64 17.84
CA GLN A 4 -22.02 -5.85 18.37
C GLN A 4 -20.99 -5.58 17.27
N THR A 5 -20.10 -4.62 17.49
CA THR A 5 -18.95 -4.38 16.61
C THR A 5 -17.86 -5.40 16.94
N LEU A 6 -17.23 -5.91 15.90
CA LEU A 6 -15.98 -6.69 15.99
C LEU A 6 -14.85 -5.84 15.42
N THR A 7 -13.82 -5.57 16.22
CA THR A 7 -12.65 -4.81 15.75
C THR A 7 -11.36 -5.58 16.04
N PHE A 8 -10.48 -5.64 15.04
CA PHE A 8 -9.16 -6.25 15.14
C PHE A 8 -8.09 -5.27 14.65
N GLU A 9 -7.09 -5.00 15.48
CA GLU A 9 -5.93 -4.18 15.15
C GLU A 9 -4.66 -5.03 15.21
N ILE A 10 -3.84 -4.88 14.18
CA ILE A 10 -2.48 -5.43 14.06
C ILE A 10 -1.50 -4.28 14.15
N GLY A 11 -0.86 -4.10 15.30
CA GLY A 11 0.14 -3.06 15.52
C GLY A 11 1.55 -3.54 15.17
N THR A 12 2.30 -2.71 14.45
CA THR A 12 3.61 -3.10 13.86
C THR A 12 4.68 -2.02 14.06
N GLU A 13 5.91 -2.33 13.71
CA GLU A 13 6.88 -1.31 13.31
C GLU A 13 6.51 -0.74 11.93
N GLU A 14 7.13 0.38 11.51
CA GLU A 14 6.72 1.15 10.33
C GLU A 14 6.69 0.31 9.05
N LEU A 15 5.49 0.12 8.50
CA LEU A 15 5.23 -0.60 7.25
C LEU A 15 5.65 0.26 6.05
N PRO A 16 6.21 -0.33 4.98
CA PRO A 16 6.47 0.40 3.74
C PRO A 16 5.16 0.90 3.11
N ALA A 17 5.08 2.19 2.77
CA ALA A 17 3.87 2.86 2.30
C ALA A 17 3.14 2.12 1.18
N PHE A 18 3.86 1.69 0.14
CA PHE A 18 3.27 0.94 -0.98
C PHE A 18 2.66 -0.41 -0.56
N ALA A 19 3.36 -1.15 0.31
CA ALA A 19 2.88 -2.45 0.77
C ALA A 19 1.69 -2.30 1.74
N LEU A 20 1.71 -1.25 2.56
CA LEU A 20 0.61 -0.88 3.45
C LEU A 20 -0.66 -0.58 2.64
N HIS A 21 -0.58 0.31 1.65
CA HIS A 21 -1.72 0.67 0.80
C HIS A 21 -2.33 -0.56 0.12
N ALA A 22 -1.50 -1.40 -0.52
CA ALA A 22 -1.95 -2.63 -1.17
C ALA A 22 -2.59 -3.66 -0.21
N ALA A 23 -2.13 -3.72 1.04
CA ALA A 23 -2.73 -4.56 2.07
C ALA A 23 -4.08 -3.98 2.53
N THR A 24 -4.16 -2.66 2.74
CA THR A 24 -5.38 -1.95 3.16
C THR A 24 -6.52 -2.15 2.17
N GLU A 25 -6.26 -2.05 0.86
CA GLU A 25 -7.27 -2.26 -0.18
C GLU A 25 -7.91 -3.65 -0.16
N LYS A 26 -7.17 -4.68 0.27
CA LYS A 26 -7.64 -6.08 0.25
C LYS A 26 -8.21 -6.53 1.57
N LEU A 27 -7.79 -5.93 2.66
CA LEU A 27 -8.04 -6.43 4.01
C LEU A 27 -9.53 -6.50 4.35
N GLY A 28 -10.33 -5.53 3.90
CA GLY A 28 -11.78 -5.52 4.11
C GLY A 28 -12.48 -6.70 3.45
N GLY A 29 -12.15 -6.99 2.19
CA GLY A 29 -12.69 -8.16 1.47
C GLY A 29 -12.26 -9.48 2.10
N MET A 30 -10.98 -9.60 2.49
CA MET A 30 -10.48 -10.79 3.18
C MET A 30 -11.20 -11.03 4.52
N PHE A 31 -11.53 -9.96 5.23
CA PHE A 31 -12.24 -10.05 6.50
C PHE A 31 -13.70 -10.45 6.29
N ALA A 32 -14.40 -9.89 5.29
CA ALA A 32 -15.74 -10.28 4.90
C ALA A 32 -15.79 -11.77 4.54
N ASP A 33 -14.92 -12.22 3.64
CA ASP A 33 -14.83 -13.61 3.19
C ASP A 33 -14.58 -14.57 4.37
N ALA A 34 -13.78 -14.15 5.35
CA ALA A 34 -13.49 -14.96 6.53
C ALA A 34 -14.71 -15.12 7.46
N LEU A 35 -15.49 -14.05 7.67
CA LEU A 35 -16.73 -14.09 8.45
C LEU A 35 -17.82 -14.87 7.73
N ASP A 36 -18.04 -14.61 6.44
CA ASP A 36 -19.01 -15.31 5.60
C ASP A 36 -18.71 -16.81 5.51
N GLY A 37 -17.43 -17.17 5.34
CA GLY A 37 -16.97 -18.55 5.32
C GLY A 37 -17.24 -19.31 6.62
N ALA A 38 -17.32 -18.60 7.74
CA ALA A 38 -17.69 -19.14 9.06
C ALA A 38 -19.19 -19.07 9.32
N GLY A 39 -20.00 -18.54 8.40
CA GLY A 39 -21.45 -18.36 8.57
C GLY A 39 -21.80 -17.32 9.63
N ILE A 40 -20.94 -16.31 9.81
CA ILE A 40 -21.14 -15.21 10.74
C ILE A 40 -21.65 -14.00 9.95
N PRO A 41 -22.93 -13.63 10.06
CA PRO A 41 -23.46 -12.43 9.42
C PRO A 41 -22.82 -11.18 10.02
N HIS A 42 -22.62 -10.18 9.17
CA HIS A 42 -22.03 -8.91 9.56
C HIS A 42 -22.65 -7.74 8.77
N GLY A 43 -22.50 -6.53 9.28
CA GLY A 43 -22.86 -5.30 8.60
C GLY A 43 -21.69 -4.71 7.81
N GLU A 44 -21.61 -3.39 7.79
CA GLU A 44 -20.55 -2.66 7.11
C GLU A 44 -19.16 -3.01 7.70
N ILE A 45 -18.19 -3.20 6.80
CA ILE A 45 -16.78 -3.37 7.16
C ILE A 45 -16.03 -2.09 6.86
N SER A 46 -15.33 -1.61 7.86
CA SER A 46 -14.42 -0.47 7.75
C SER A 46 -12.97 -0.93 7.91
N VAL A 47 -12.07 -0.33 7.12
CA VAL A 47 -10.63 -0.57 7.19
C VAL A 47 -9.93 0.74 7.48
N TYR A 48 -9.01 0.71 8.44
CA TYR A 48 -8.15 1.85 8.78
C TYR A 48 -6.70 1.39 8.73
N SER A 49 -5.81 2.29 8.36
CA SER A 49 -4.39 1.98 8.32
C SER A 49 -3.54 3.20 8.60
N THR A 50 -2.43 2.96 9.27
CA THR A 50 -1.35 3.94 9.46
C THR A 50 -0.02 3.25 9.21
N PRO A 51 1.11 3.97 9.12
CA PRO A 51 2.42 3.33 9.01
C PRO A 51 2.67 2.21 10.01
N ARG A 52 2.02 2.23 11.17
CA ARG A 52 2.28 1.28 12.27
C ARG A 52 1.11 0.36 12.60
N ARG A 53 0.03 0.36 11.83
CA ARG A 53 -1.13 -0.50 12.10
C ARG A 53 -2.02 -0.77 10.91
N LEU A 54 -2.70 -1.90 10.99
CA LEU A 54 -3.84 -2.25 10.16
C LEU A 54 -5.01 -2.54 11.09
N ILE A 55 -6.19 -2.02 10.79
CA ILE A 55 -7.41 -2.21 11.57
C ILE A 55 -8.54 -2.63 10.64
N VAL A 56 -9.29 -3.64 11.04
CA VAL A 56 -10.59 -3.98 10.43
C VAL A 56 -11.66 -3.94 11.49
N SER A 57 -12.81 -3.41 11.13
CA SER A 57 -13.99 -3.36 11.99
C SER A 57 -15.23 -3.77 11.21
N ALA A 58 -16.02 -4.68 11.78
CA ALA A 58 -17.30 -5.13 11.23
C ALA A 58 -18.43 -4.76 12.19
N LEU A 59 -19.42 -4.04 11.69
CA LEU A 59 -20.63 -3.73 12.45
C LEU A 59 -21.57 -4.94 12.50
N ALA A 60 -22.47 -4.94 13.47
CA ALA A 60 -23.61 -5.86 13.55
C ALA A 60 -23.25 -7.35 13.53
N VAL A 61 -22.11 -7.72 14.11
CA VAL A 61 -21.72 -9.12 14.30
C VAL A 61 -22.50 -9.71 15.50
N PRO A 62 -23.25 -10.84 15.34
CA PRO A 62 -24.05 -11.39 16.42
C PRO A 62 -23.20 -12.11 17.48
N GLU A 63 -23.73 -12.26 18.69
CA GLU A 63 -23.10 -13.03 19.77
C GLU A 63 -23.00 -14.53 19.47
N ALA A 64 -23.96 -15.05 18.70
CA ALA A 64 -24.01 -16.45 18.32
C ALA A 64 -24.51 -16.61 16.88
N THR A 65 -24.04 -17.65 16.18
CA THR A 65 -24.55 -18.05 14.88
C THR A 65 -25.98 -18.54 14.96
N GLU A 66 -26.71 -18.43 13.87
CA GLU A 66 -28.04 -19.01 13.79
C GLU A 66 -27.97 -20.56 13.77
N ALA A 67 -28.89 -21.22 14.47
CA ALA A 67 -29.06 -22.64 14.30
C ALA A 67 -29.68 -22.93 12.93
N LEU A 68 -28.96 -23.65 12.09
CA LEU A 68 -29.38 -23.95 10.72
C LEU A 68 -29.94 -25.39 10.67
N THR A 69 -31.13 -25.52 10.11
CA THR A 69 -31.70 -26.84 9.82
C THR A 69 -31.91 -26.97 8.32
N GLU A 70 -31.08 -27.77 7.68
CA GLU A 70 -31.16 -28.09 6.27
C GLU A 70 -31.88 -29.40 6.07
N THR A 71 -32.86 -29.41 5.18
CA THR A 71 -33.62 -30.63 4.84
C THR A 71 -33.34 -31.02 3.40
N PHE A 72 -32.79 -32.20 3.19
CA PHE A 72 -32.45 -32.71 1.86
C PHE A 72 -33.38 -33.87 1.51
N ARG A 73 -34.04 -33.78 0.34
CA ARG A 73 -34.85 -34.88 -0.19
C ARG A 73 -33.94 -35.93 -0.82
N GLY A 74 -34.15 -37.16 -0.46
CA GLY A 74 -33.44 -38.33 -0.96
C GLY A 74 -34.28 -39.23 -1.86
N PRO A 75 -33.89 -40.49 -2.03
CA PRO A 75 -34.61 -41.45 -2.85
C PRO A 75 -35.96 -41.79 -2.28
N ALA A 76 -36.86 -42.37 -3.08
CA ALA A 76 -38.13 -42.89 -2.61
C ALA A 76 -37.89 -43.96 -1.53
N ALA A 77 -38.74 -44.00 -0.49
CA ALA A 77 -38.59 -44.90 0.66
C ALA A 77 -38.50 -46.37 0.25
N LYS A 78 -39.25 -46.79 -0.77
CA LYS A 78 -39.22 -48.13 -1.37
C LYS A 78 -37.86 -48.54 -2.00
N ILE A 79 -37.01 -47.57 -2.30
CA ILE A 79 -35.63 -47.79 -2.80
C ILE A 79 -34.62 -47.67 -1.67
N ALA A 80 -34.91 -46.78 -0.72
CA ALA A 80 -34.05 -46.47 0.41
C ALA A 80 -34.06 -47.56 1.50
N PHE A 81 -35.16 -48.35 1.64
CA PHE A 81 -35.29 -49.42 2.62
C PHE A 81 -35.66 -50.71 1.93
N ASP A 82 -35.18 -51.83 2.48
CA ASP A 82 -35.58 -53.17 2.07
C ASP A 82 -36.93 -53.59 2.69
N ALA A 83 -37.41 -54.85 2.41
CA ALA A 83 -38.67 -55.36 2.90
C ALA A 83 -38.72 -55.52 4.43
N ASP A 84 -37.56 -55.61 5.08
CA ASP A 84 -37.40 -55.73 6.54
C ASP A 84 -37.19 -54.36 7.20
N GLY A 85 -37.20 -53.28 6.44
CA GLY A 85 -37.05 -51.91 6.91
C GLY A 85 -35.58 -51.47 7.11
N ASN A 86 -34.60 -52.26 6.67
CA ASN A 86 -33.20 -51.90 6.80
C ASN A 86 -32.74 -50.93 5.67
N PRO A 87 -31.85 -50.00 5.96
CA PRO A 87 -31.35 -49.04 4.96
C PRO A 87 -30.54 -49.76 3.86
N THR A 88 -30.92 -49.56 2.61
CA THR A 88 -30.19 -50.06 1.43
C THR A 88 -28.92 -49.23 1.16
N LYS A 89 -28.12 -49.71 0.22
CA LYS A 89 -26.95 -48.93 -0.25
C LYS A 89 -27.31 -47.51 -0.73
N ALA A 90 -28.53 -47.31 -1.25
CA ALA A 90 -29.00 -45.99 -1.68
C ALA A 90 -29.24 -45.05 -0.48
N ALA A 91 -29.89 -45.53 0.59
CA ALA A 91 -30.07 -44.75 1.82
C ALA A 91 -28.74 -44.47 2.53
N LEU A 92 -27.88 -45.48 2.65
CA LEU A 92 -26.55 -45.34 3.25
C LEU A 92 -25.67 -44.33 2.48
N GLY A 93 -25.70 -44.39 1.15
CA GLY A 93 -24.97 -43.43 0.28
C GLY A 93 -25.50 -42.00 0.39
N PHE A 94 -26.84 -41.88 0.44
CA PHE A 94 -27.47 -40.56 0.60
C PHE A 94 -27.16 -39.96 1.99
N ALA A 95 -27.34 -40.71 3.07
CA ALA A 95 -27.04 -40.29 4.43
C ALA A 95 -25.57 -39.83 4.59
N ARG A 96 -24.63 -40.68 4.08
CA ARG A 96 -23.19 -40.33 4.07
C ARG A 96 -22.91 -39.07 3.28
N GLY A 97 -23.53 -38.89 2.09
CA GLY A 97 -23.34 -37.72 1.24
C GLY A 97 -23.87 -36.41 1.85
N LYS A 98 -24.78 -36.53 2.83
CA LYS A 98 -25.34 -35.38 3.57
C LYS A 98 -24.78 -35.24 4.99
N GLY A 99 -23.88 -36.14 5.41
CA GLY A 99 -23.23 -36.08 6.73
C GLY A 99 -24.20 -36.40 7.89
N VAL A 100 -25.24 -37.23 7.66
CA VAL A 100 -26.17 -37.66 8.68
C VAL A 100 -26.07 -39.18 8.86
N ASP A 101 -26.47 -39.67 10.04
CA ASP A 101 -26.59 -41.12 10.26
C ASP A 101 -27.80 -41.67 9.49
N ALA A 102 -27.69 -42.88 8.92
CA ALA A 102 -28.78 -43.49 8.19
C ALA A 102 -30.02 -43.80 9.08
N SER A 103 -29.84 -43.98 10.37
CA SER A 103 -30.91 -44.13 11.35
C SER A 103 -31.69 -42.85 11.63
N ALA A 104 -31.08 -41.68 11.29
CA ALA A 104 -31.69 -40.34 11.43
C ALA A 104 -32.48 -39.91 10.18
N LEU A 105 -32.58 -40.77 9.17
CA LEU A 105 -33.35 -40.45 7.98
C LEU A 105 -34.85 -40.49 8.29
N GLU A 106 -35.56 -39.41 7.97
CA GLU A 106 -37.01 -39.31 8.11
C GLU A 106 -37.73 -39.75 6.85
N ARG A 107 -38.91 -40.34 6.99
CA ARG A 107 -39.82 -40.63 5.87
C ARG A 107 -40.92 -39.58 5.84
N ARG A 108 -41.15 -38.98 4.67
CA ARG A 108 -42.22 -38.02 4.46
C ARG A 108 -42.98 -38.35 3.17
N ASP A 109 -44.31 -38.30 3.25
CA ASP A 109 -45.17 -38.48 2.08
C ASP A 109 -45.21 -37.19 1.22
N GLU A 110 -45.01 -37.33 -0.06
CA GLU A 110 -45.23 -36.29 -1.07
C GLU A 110 -46.13 -36.84 -2.16
N ASN A 111 -47.37 -36.40 -2.20
CA ASN A 111 -48.36 -36.78 -3.20
C ASN A 111 -48.56 -38.30 -3.36
N GLY A 112 -48.59 -39.02 -2.23
CA GLY A 112 -48.81 -40.47 -2.21
C GLY A 112 -47.55 -41.32 -2.47
N VAL A 113 -46.38 -40.70 -2.48
CA VAL A 113 -45.07 -41.36 -2.57
C VAL A 113 -44.23 -40.96 -1.37
N GLU A 114 -43.82 -41.94 -0.57
CA GLU A 114 -42.86 -41.70 0.53
C GLU A 114 -41.44 -41.52 0.02
N TYR A 115 -40.80 -40.42 0.45
CA TYR A 115 -39.38 -40.13 0.21
C TYR A 115 -38.61 -40.10 1.54
N VAL A 116 -37.33 -40.34 1.45
CA VAL A 116 -36.40 -40.21 2.57
C VAL A 116 -35.88 -38.81 2.62
N TYR A 117 -35.79 -38.24 3.82
CA TYR A 117 -35.24 -36.92 4.08
C TYR A 117 -34.08 -37.02 5.05
N ALA A 118 -32.99 -36.36 4.72
CA ALA A 118 -31.91 -36.10 5.66
C ALA A 118 -32.08 -34.69 6.25
N VAL A 119 -32.27 -34.64 7.56
CA VAL A 119 -32.34 -33.37 8.29
C VAL A 119 -31.00 -33.17 8.98
N LYS A 120 -30.24 -32.19 8.52
CA LYS A 120 -28.96 -31.79 9.11
C LYS A 120 -29.18 -30.55 9.96
N SER A 121 -29.01 -30.68 11.26
CA SER A 121 -29.08 -29.55 12.19
C SER A 121 -27.67 -29.14 12.60
N THR A 122 -27.31 -27.89 12.33
CA THR A 122 -26.09 -27.26 12.84
C THR A 122 -26.50 -26.39 14.02
N PRO A 123 -26.04 -26.69 15.25
CA PRO A 123 -26.43 -25.93 16.42
C PRO A 123 -25.85 -24.51 16.36
N SER A 124 -26.51 -23.58 17.03
CA SER A 124 -25.94 -22.24 17.28
C SER A 124 -24.64 -22.36 18.09
N VAL A 125 -23.62 -21.58 17.70
CA VAL A 125 -22.32 -21.54 18.36
C VAL A 125 -22.04 -20.09 18.75
N GLN A 126 -21.44 -19.89 19.93
CA GLN A 126 -21.00 -18.56 20.36
C GLN A 126 -19.90 -18.04 19.42
N VAL A 127 -20.12 -16.90 18.78
CA VAL A 127 -19.20 -16.31 17.77
C VAL A 127 -17.83 -16.06 18.37
N ILE A 128 -17.75 -15.60 19.61
CA ILE A 128 -16.49 -15.33 20.31
C ILE A 128 -15.55 -16.55 20.35
N THR A 129 -16.07 -17.78 20.27
CA THR A 129 -15.25 -19.01 20.26
C THR A 129 -14.66 -19.32 18.89
N LEU A 130 -15.20 -18.74 17.81
CA LEU A 130 -14.73 -18.92 16.44
C LEU A 130 -13.73 -17.83 16.01
N LEU A 131 -13.87 -16.64 16.60
CA LEU A 131 -13.10 -15.46 16.21
C LEU A 131 -11.57 -15.61 16.35
N PRO A 132 -10.99 -16.27 17.37
CA PRO A 132 -9.55 -16.41 17.48
C PRO A 132 -8.93 -17.05 16.25
N ASP A 133 -9.47 -18.17 15.78
CA ASP A 133 -8.97 -18.88 14.60
C ASP A 133 -9.19 -18.06 13.30
N ILE A 134 -10.34 -17.40 13.19
CA ILE A 134 -10.66 -16.54 12.03
C ILE A 134 -9.66 -15.40 11.92
N LEU A 135 -9.41 -14.68 13.00
CA LEU A 135 -8.52 -13.53 13.02
C LEU A 135 -7.03 -13.93 12.90
N GLN A 136 -6.65 -15.10 13.48
CA GLN A 136 -5.32 -15.66 13.29
C GLN A 136 -5.08 -16.06 11.82
N ASN A 137 -6.07 -16.67 11.18
CA ASN A 137 -5.99 -16.97 9.74
C ASN A 137 -5.96 -15.69 8.91
N LEU A 138 -6.72 -14.67 9.27
CA LEU A 138 -6.71 -13.38 8.58
C LEU A 138 -5.30 -12.75 8.58
N ILE A 139 -4.67 -12.58 9.75
CA ILE A 139 -3.33 -11.98 9.85
C ILE A 139 -2.28 -12.78 9.09
N THR A 140 -2.33 -14.10 9.09
CA THR A 140 -1.39 -14.96 8.38
C THR A 140 -1.59 -14.95 6.87
N SER A 141 -2.80 -14.62 6.40
CA SER A 141 -3.17 -14.59 4.97
C SER A 141 -2.83 -13.26 4.28
N ILE A 142 -2.45 -12.22 5.03
CA ILE A 142 -2.05 -10.95 4.44
C ILE A 142 -0.77 -11.14 3.61
N TYR A 143 -0.87 -10.88 2.31
CA TYR A 143 0.27 -10.98 1.41
C TYR A 143 1.20 -9.77 1.52
N TRP A 144 2.47 -10.03 1.72
CA TRP A 144 3.54 -9.03 1.73
C TRP A 144 4.55 -9.31 0.62
N PRO A 145 4.84 -8.34 -0.28
CA PRO A 145 5.86 -8.51 -1.33
C PRO A 145 7.25 -8.82 -0.76
N ARG A 146 7.53 -8.28 0.43
CA ARG A 146 8.72 -8.56 1.23
C ARG A 146 8.32 -8.77 2.67
N SER A 147 8.69 -9.91 3.23
CA SER A 147 8.45 -10.28 4.61
C SER A 147 9.75 -10.66 5.30
N GLN A 148 9.76 -10.58 6.61
CA GLN A 148 10.89 -10.96 7.45
C GLN A 148 10.42 -11.73 8.68
N ARG A 149 11.32 -12.49 9.27
CA ARG A 149 11.21 -13.05 10.62
C ARG A 149 11.87 -12.12 11.62
N TRP A 150 11.49 -12.20 12.87
CA TRP A 150 12.16 -11.46 13.95
C TRP A 150 12.25 -12.28 15.23
N GLY A 151 13.29 -12.01 16.01
CA GLY A 151 13.57 -12.78 17.23
C GLY A 151 13.79 -14.26 16.93
N SER A 152 13.21 -15.14 17.74
CA SER A 152 13.24 -16.60 17.58
C SER A 152 11.97 -17.16 16.93
N ARG A 153 11.16 -16.32 16.31
CA ARG A 153 9.84 -16.68 15.77
C ARG A 153 9.95 -17.24 14.35
N HIS A 154 8.94 -18.01 13.96
CA HIS A 154 8.84 -18.60 12.61
C HIS A 154 7.84 -17.86 11.72
N GLU A 155 7.00 -17.04 12.30
CA GLU A 155 6.00 -16.21 11.62
C GLU A 155 6.68 -15.16 10.76
N HIS A 156 6.01 -14.81 9.67
CA HIS A 156 6.48 -13.81 8.71
C HIS A 156 5.51 -12.65 8.63
N PHE A 157 6.03 -11.44 8.63
CA PHE A 157 5.26 -10.23 8.35
C PHE A 157 6.14 -9.19 7.66
N SER A 158 5.58 -8.10 7.12
CA SER A 158 6.39 -7.06 6.46
C SER A 158 7.34 -6.35 7.44
N ARG A 159 6.87 -6.13 8.67
CA ARG A 159 7.63 -5.61 9.81
C ARG A 159 7.23 -6.35 11.08
N PRO A 160 8.05 -6.32 12.15
CA PRO A 160 7.69 -6.95 13.41
C PRO A 160 6.34 -6.47 13.93
N VAL A 161 5.45 -7.42 14.26
CA VAL A 161 4.21 -7.14 14.98
C VAL A 161 4.56 -6.86 16.45
N ARG A 162 4.00 -5.79 17.01
CA ARG A 162 4.35 -5.27 18.35
C ARG A 162 3.21 -5.41 19.35
N TRP A 163 1.95 -5.32 18.90
CA TRP A 163 0.77 -5.53 19.73
C TRP A 163 -0.38 -6.03 18.85
N LEU A 164 -1.37 -6.62 19.51
CA LEU A 164 -2.63 -7.02 18.93
C LEU A 164 -3.77 -6.52 19.82
N PHE A 165 -4.77 -5.93 19.21
CA PHE A 165 -6.04 -5.62 19.85
C PHE A 165 -7.15 -6.39 19.13
N ALA A 166 -8.04 -7.06 19.89
CA ALA A 166 -9.20 -7.70 19.31
C ALA A 166 -10.34 -7.73 20.32
N MET A 167 -11.47 -7.13 19.96
CA MET A 167 -12.67 -7.12 20.79
C MET A 167 -13.93 -7.34 19.96
N HIS A 168 -14.88 -8.07 20.54
CA HIS A 168 -16.25 -8.20 20.06
C HIS A 168 -17.17 -7.57 21.11
N GLY A 169 -17.73 -6.40 20.81
CA GLY A 169 -18.36 -5.55 21.81
C GLY A 169 -17.35 -5.12 22.88
N ASP A 170 -17.59 -5.51 24.13
CA ASP A 170 -16.72 -5.29 25.29
C ASP A 170 -15.85 -6.52 25.64
N ALA A 171 -16.06 -7.65 24.95
CA ALA A 171 -15.34 -8.88 25.21
C ALA A 171 -14.06 -8.97 24.38
N VAL A 172 -12.92 -9.30 25.04
CA VAL A 172 -11.64 -9.55 24.40
C VAL A 172 -11.68 -10.87 23.62
N VAL A 173 -11.18 -10.85 22.38
CA VAL A 173 -10.96 -12.03 21.54
C VAL A 173 -9.49 -12.43 21.62
N PRO A 174 -9.12 -13.58 22.21
CA PRO A 174 -7.72 -13.95 22.47
C PRO A 174 -7.04 -14.50 21.20
N VAL A 175 -6.66 -13.63 20.28
CA VAL A 175 -5.93 -13.98 19.05
C VAL A 175 -4.44 -14.10 19.37
N GLU A 176 -3.79 -15.16 18.92
CA GLU A 176 -2.36 -15.36 19.10
C GLU A 176 -1.59 -15.20 17.78
N PHE A 177 -0.53 -14.41 17.76
CA PHE A 177 0.39 -14.32 16.62
C PHE A 177 1.78 -13.90 17.07
N ALA A 178 2.80 -14.62 16.60
CA ALA A 178 4.21 -14.34 16.87
C ALA A 178 4.54 -14.15 18.37
N GLY A 179 3.84 -14.90 19.25
CA GLY A 179 3.99 -14.88 20.69
C GLY A 179 3.38 -13.66 21.39
N LEU A 180 2.52 -12.95 20.70
CA LEU A 180 1.64 -11.94 21.25
C LEU A 180 0.24 -12.50 21.37
N THR A 181 -0.48 -12.08 22.39
CA THR A 181 -1.92 -12.37 22.56
C THR A 181 -2.67 -11.04 22.51
N ALA A 182 -3.75 -10.98 21.75
CA ALA A 182 -4.57 -9.79 21.64
C ALA A 182 -5.26 -9.48 23.01
N GLY A 183 -5.40 -8.18 23.27
CA GLY A 183 -6.06 -7.66 24.45
C GLY A 183 -6.98 -6.49 24.13
N SER A 184 -7.30 -5.71 25.17
CA SER A 184 -8.10 -4.49 25.13
C SER A 184 -7.25 -3.20 25.05
N THR A 185 -5.95 -3.31 24.82
CA THR A 185 -5.04 -2.15 24.79
C THR A 185 -4.54 -1.87 23.38
N THR A 186 -4.39 -0.58 23.06
CA THR A 186 -3.72 -0.08 21.85
C THR A 186 -2.54 0.83 22.19
N CYS A 187 -1.75 1.20 21.18
CA CYS A 187 -0.71 2.21 21.29
C CYS A 187 -1.14 3.49 20.56
N GLY A 188 -0.88 4.65 21.14
CA GLY A 188 -1.05 5.93 20.46
C GLY A 188 0.15 6.26 19.57
N HIS A 189 0.29 7.54 19.24
CA HIS A 189 1.42 8.05 18.47
C HIS A 189 2.75 7.83 19.21
N ARG A 190 3.75 7.31 18.49
CA ARG A 190 5.04 6.86 19.07
C ARG A 190 5.72 7.90 20.00
N PHE A 191 5.64 9.18 19.64
CA PHE A 191 6.32 10.26 20.36
C PHE A 191 5.37 11.13 21.19
N LEU A 192 4.13 11.35 20.72
CA LEU A 192 3.18 12.26 21.33
C LEU A 192 2.35 11.59 22.43
N ALA A 193 2.04 10.30 22.24
CA ALA A 193 1.20 9.52 23.16
C ALA A 193 1.53 8.01 23.09
N PRO A 194 2.71 7.55 23.52
CA PRO A 194 3.18 6.19 23.24
C PRO A 194 2.29 5.06 23.79
N GLY A 195 1.59 5.25 24.89
CA GLY A 195 0.71 4.25 25.49
C GLY A 195 1.45 3.19 26.32
N PRO A 196 0.86 2.00 26.62
CA PRO A 196 -0.44 1.52 26.13
C PRO A 196 -1.67 2.24 26.67
N TRP A 197 -2.77 2.22 25.91
CA TRP A 197 -4.03 2.86 26.25
C TRP A 197 -5.15 1.82 26.26
N GLU A 198 -5.96 1.81 27.33
CA GLU A 198 -7.12 0.93 27.44
C GLU A 198 -8.24 1.38 26.54
N VAL A 199 -8.91 0.42 25.93
CA VAL A 199 -10.07 0.61 25.06
C VAL A 199 -11.24 -0.17 25.65
N ALA A 200 -12.33 0.53 25.95
CA ALA A 200 -13.45 -0.03 26.67
C ALA A 200 -14.30 -0.99 25.82
N SER A 201 -14.35 -0.79 24.50
CA SER A 201 -15.12 -1.61 23.58
C SER A 201 -14.55 -1.54 22.16
N ALA A 202 -14.95 -2.46 21.30
CA ALA A 202 -14.56 -2.50 19.90
C ALA A 202 -14.85 -1.18 19.15
N ASP A 203 -15.97 -0.53 19.47
CA ASP A 203 -16.39 0.75 18.87
C ASP A 203 -15.49 1.92 19.27
N ALA A 204 -14.90 1.88 20.48
CA ALA A 204 -14.15 2.99 21.04
C ALA A 204 -12.73 3.12 20.47
N LEU A 205 -12.20 2.10 19.79
CA LEU A 205 -10.81 2.07 19.34
C LEU A 205 -10.42 3.32 18.52
N ILE A 206 -11.23 3.68 17.53
CA ILE A 206 -10.91 4.78 16.60
C ILE A 206 -10.87 6.13 17.31
N ASP A 207 -11.78 6.37 18.26
CA ASP A 207 -11.79 7.61 19.04
C ASP A 207 -10.60 7.67 19.99
N VAL A 208 -10.26 6.56 20.68
CA VAL A 208 -9.05 6.46 21.51
C VAL A 208 -7.79 6.75 20.69
N LEU A 209 -7.69 6.25 19.45
CA LEU A 209 -6.56 6.53 18.57
C LEU A 209 -6.45 8.03 18.24
N ARG A 210 -7.57 8.69 17.91
CA ARG A 210 -7.61 10.15 17.64
C ARG A 210 -7.21 10.97 18.87
N GLU A 211 -7.73 10.62 20.05
CA GLU A 211 -7.35 11.25 21.31
C GLU A 211 -5.84 11.14 21.61
N HIS A 212 -5.21 10.09 21.08
CA HIS A 212 -3.79 9.82 21.26
C HIS A 212 -2.95 10.08 20.00
N ASN A 213 -3.32 11.13 19.23
CA ASN A 213 -2.56 11.66 18.11
C ASN A 213 -2.31 10.65 16.99
N VAL A 214 -3.29 9.82 16.69
CA VAL A 214 -3.28 8.94 15.53
C VAL A 214 -4.46 9.29 14.60
N VAL A 215 -4.16 9.71 13.39
CA VAL A 215 -5.16 9.95 12.34
C VAL A 215 -5.33 8.66 11.53
N PRO A 216 -6.45 7.93 11.70
CA PRO A 216 -6.51 6.53 11.28
C PRO A 216 -6.73 6.33 9.77
N THR A 217 -7.21 7.34 9.02
CA THR A 217 -7.47 7.19 7.60
C THR A 217 -6.49 7.97 6.72
N GLU A 218 -6.18 7.45 5.52
CA GLU A 218 -5.35 8.14 4.53
C GLU A 218 -5.98 9.48 4.11
N ALA A 219 -7.31 9.51 3.91
CA ALA A 219 -8.03 10.70 3.48
C ALA A 219 -7.94 11.84 4.51
N GLU A 220 -8.09 11.53 5.82
CA GLU A 220 -7.96 12.53 6.88
C GLU A 220 -6.52 13.06 6.97
N ARG A 221 -5.52 12.19 6.83
CA ARG A 221 -4.10 12.60 6.83
C ARG A 221 -3.77 13.47 5.62
N GLU A 222 -4.26 13.12 4.43
CA GLU A 222 -4.08 13.94 3.23
C GLU A 222 -4.76 15.31 3.38
N ALA A 223 -5.99 15.35 3.88
CA ALA A 223 -6.72 16.59 4.12
C ALA A 223 -5.94 17.51 5.10
N SER A 224 -5.43 16.95 6.19
CA SER A 224 -4.60 17.69 7.16
C SER A 224 -3.31 18.22 6.53
N ILE A 225 -2.61 17.43 5.70
CA ILE A 225 -1.40 17.90 4.99
C ILE A 225 -1.76 19.07 4.07
N ARG A 226 -2.82 18.95 3.27
CA ARG A 226 -3.25 19.99 2.31
C ARG A 226 -3.66 21.28 3.01
N GLU A 227 -4.37 21.20 4.14
CA GLU A 227 -4.74 22.35 4.94
C GLU A 227 -3.51 23.10 5.47
N GLN A 228 -2.54 22.37 6.02
CA GLN A 228 -1.27 22.94 6.52
C GLN A 228 -0.46 23.55 5.38
N VAL A 229 -0.41 22.92 4.21
CA VAL A 229 0.26 23.46 3.02
C VAL A 229 -0.40 24.76 2.58
N ALA A 230 -1.73 24.82 2.48
CA ALA A 230 -2.44 26.04 2.09
C ALA A 230 -2.18 27.22 3.06
N ALA A 231 -2.10 26.95 4.35
CA ALA A 231 -1.72 27.97 5.33
C ALA A 231 -0.29 28.47 5.17
N ILE A 232 0.65 27.59 4.77
CA ILE A 232 2.03 27.96 4.46
C ILE A 232 2.09 28.79 3.18
N GLU A 233 1.36 28.41 2.12
CA GLU A 233 1.27 29.15 0.87
C GLU A 233 0.73 30.58 1.10
N GLU A 234 -0.36 30.71 1.87
CA GLU A 234 -0.92 32.01 2.25
C GLU A 234 0.12 32.88 2.99
N LYS A 235 0.84 32.29 3.93
CA LYS A 235 1.85 33.01 4.74
C LYS A 235 3.07 33.43 3.97
N THR A 236 3.51 32.61 3.00
CA THR A 236 4.79 32.79 2.31
C THR A 236 4.65 33.44 0.92
N GLY A 237 3.47 33.36 0.31
CA GLY A 237 3.23 33.72 -1.09
C GLY A 237 3.86 32.77 -2.10
N LEU A 238 4.36 31.61 -1.64
CA LEU A 238 4.92 30.53 -2.47
C LEU A 238 3.84 29.53 -2.83
N VAL A 239 4.06 28.74 -3.86
CA VAL A 239 3.14 27.68 -4.33
C VAL A 239 3.82 26.33 -4.23
N ALA A 240 3.17 25.36 -3.59
CA ALA A 240 3.67 24.00 -3.45
C ALA A 240 3.31 23.13 -4.65
N GLU A 241 4.23 22.32 -5.12
CA GLU A 241 3.93 21.22 -6.05
C GLU A 241 3.71 19.94 -5.27
N LEU A 242 2.48 19.38 -5.33
CA LEU A 242 2.06 18.19 -4.60
C LEU A 242 1.69 17.05 -5.54
N PRO A 243 2.67 16.34 -6.17
CA PRO A 243 2.38 15.25 -7.09
C PRO A 243 1.63 14.12 -6.37
N ALA A 244 0.56 13.61 -6.99
CA ALA A 244 -0.32 12.59 -6.40
C ALA A 244 0.45 11.34 -5.96
N LYS A 245 1.44 10.91 -6.74
CA LYS A 245 2.29 9.76 -6.40
C LYS A 245 3.06 9.97 -5.11
N THR A 246 3.71 11.14 -4.95
CA THR A 246 4.46 11.47 -3.72
C THR A 246 3.52 11.65 -2.54
N MET A 247 2.35 12.29 -2.73
CA MET A 247 1.34 12.44 -1.69
C MET A 247 0.85 11.08 -1.18
N ALA A 248 0.55 10.12 -2.06
CA ALA A 248 0.14 8.77 -1.68
C ALA A 248 1.20 8.02 -0.85
N GLU A 249 2.49 8.30 -1.07
CA GLU A 249 3.56 7.80 -0.20
C GLU A 249 3.58 8.53 1.15
N VAL A 250 3.55 9.86 1.13
CA VAL A 250 3.70 10.72 2.32
C VAL A 250 2.60 10.48 3.36
N VAL A 251 1.34 10.35 2.94
CA VAL A 251 0.22 10.04 3.84
C VAL A 251 0.39 8.72 4.58
N ASN A 252 1.22 7.82 4.05
CA ASN A 252 1.55 6.52 4.63
C ASN A 252 2.93 6.48 5.30
N LEU A 253 3.52 7.64 5.61
CA LEU A 253 4.75 7.78 6.40
C LEU A 253 4.50 8.38 7.78
N ALA A 254 3.35 9.00 8.04
CA ALA A 254 3.02 9.66 9.29
C ALA A 254 1.67 9.19 9.84
N GLU A 255 1.58 9.01 11.16
CA GLU A 255 0.31 8.76 11.88
C GLU A 255 -0.38 10.07 12.25
N PHE A 256 0.42 11.13 12.46
CA PHE A 256 -0.02 12.49 12.79
C PHE A 256 0.86 13.49 12.02
N PRO A 257 0.51 13.78 10.75
CA PRO A 257 1.38 14.57 9.89
C PRO A 257 1.46 16.03 10.33
N THR A 258 2.68 16.56 10.46
CA THR A 258 2.97 17.97 10.65
C THR A 258 3.81 18.47 9.47
N VAL A 259 3.38 19.56 8.83
CA VAL A 259 4.09 20.15 7.68
C VAL A 259 4.96 21.29 8.16
N MET A 260 6.25 21.23 7.81
CA MET A 260 7.27 22.22 8.20
C MET A 260 7.95 22.75 6.93
N VAL A 261 8.51 23.97 7.02
CA VAL A 261 9.25 24.60 5.92
C VAL A 261 10.75 24.46 6.19
N GLY A 262 11.46 23.82 5.26
CA GLY A 262 12.90 23.82 5.20
C GLY A 262 13.41 24.73 4.09
N GLU A 263 14.70 25.08 4.16
CA GLU A 263 15.38 25.87 3.13
C GLU A 263 16.75 25.26 2.80
N PHE A 264 17.24 25.57 1.59
CA PHE A 264 18.56 25.18 1.13
C PHE A 264 19.30 26.39 0.59
N ASP A 265 20.63 26.27 0.44
CA ASP A 265 21.48 27.36 -0.05
C ASP A 265 21.10 27.75 -1.49
N GLU A 266 20.95 29.03 -1.75
CA GLU A 266 20.60 29.59 -3.06
C GLU A 266 21.57 29.17 -4.17
N LEU A 267 22.81 28.79 -3.82
CA LEU A 267 23.80 28.31 -4.80
C LEU A 267 23.28 27.11 -5.62
N PHE A 268 22.36 26.33 -5.07
CA PHE A 268 21.78 25.17 -5.75
C PHE A 268 20.69 25.55 -6.76
N LEU A 269 20.18 26.76 -6.75
CA LEU A 269 19.30 27.30 -7.80
C LEU A 269 20.00 27.46 -9.15
N ALA A 270 21.33 27.39 -9.19
CA ALA A 270 22.11 27.32 -10.44
C ALA A 270 22.02 25.95 -11.14
N VAL A 271 21.60 24.91 -10.41
CA VAL A 271 21.31 23.57 -10.98
C VAL A 271 19.93 23.62 -11.63
N PRO A 272 19.71 22.98 -12.79
CA PRO A 272 18.38 22.89 -13.38
C PRO A 272 17.34 22.42 -12.39
N LYS A 273 16.18 23.10 -12.37
CA LYS A 273 15.10 22.82 -11.40
C LYS A 273 14.63 21.37 -11.45
N GLU A 274 14.67 20.74 -12.61
CA GLU A 274 14.24 19.34 -12.82
C GLU A 274 15.08 18.38 -11.97
N ILE A 275 16.38 18.61 -11.85
CA ILE A 275 17.28 17.78 -11.02
C ILE A 275 17.06 18.08 -9.54
N THR A 276 16.96 19.39 -9.20
CA THR A 276 16.74 19.81 -7.80
C THR A 276 15.40 19.32 -7.26
N VAL A 277 14.34 19.42 -8.07
CA VAL A 277 12.98 18.92 -7.74
C VAL A 277 12.99 17.41 -7.59
N ASP A 278 13.63 16.68 -8.50
CA ASP A 278 13.73 15.22 -8.43
C ASP A 278 14.46 14.77 -7.16
N ALA A 279 15.57 15.42 -6.82
CA ALA A 279 16.31 15.12 -5.58
C ALA A 279 15.44 15.29 -4.32
N MET A 280 14.52 16.24 -4.30
CA MET A 280 13.58 16.45 -3.19
C MET A 280 12.40 15.48 -3.23
N LEU A 281 11.67 15.39 -4.35
CA LEU A 281 10.45 14.61 -4.47
C LEU A 281 10.71 13.09 -4.43
N VAL A 282 11.60 12.61 -5.29
CA VAL A 282 11.79 11.17 -5.50
C VAL A 282 12.64 10.54 -4.38
N HIS A 283 13.70 11.25 -3.96
CA HIS A 283 14.62 10.69 -2.98
C HIS A 283 14.21 10.95 -1.54
N GLN A 284 13.56 12.10 -1.24
CA GLN A 284 13.26 12.51 0.13
C GLN A 284 11.77 12.67 0.43
N ARG A 285 10.87 12.66 -0.56
CA ARG A 285 9.43 12.91 -0.44
C ARG A 285 9.14 14.29 0.14
N TYR A 286 10.00 15.27 -0.15
CA TYR A 286 9.76 16.66 0.18
C TYR A 286 9.11 17.36 -1.01
N PHE A 287 8.19 18.27 -0.74
CA PHE A 287 7.50 19.01 -1.78
C PHE A 287 8.22 20.34 -2.04
N PRO A 288 8.64 20.63 -3.27
CA PRO A 288 9.26 21.90 -3.62
C PRO A 288 8.27 23.05 -3.54
N LEU A 289 8.78 24.24 -3.23
CA LEU A 289 8.03 25.48 -3.26
C LEU A 289 8.53 26.35 -4.44
N PHE A 290 7.58 26.98 -5.11
CA PHE A 290 7.84 27.84 -6.27
C PHE A 290 7.39 29.27 -5.99
N ASN A 291 8.08 30.23 -6.60
CA ASN A 291 7.66 31.61 -6.66
C ASN A 291 6.42 31.76 -7.55
N ALA A 292 5.72 32.89 -7.45
CA ALA A 292 4.52 33.17 -8.25
C ALA A 292 4.77 33.18 -9.78
N ASP A 293 6.00 33.39 -10.20
CA ASP A 293 6.44 33.34 -11.60
C ASP A 293 6.79 31.93 -12.10
N GLY A 294 6.65 30.90 -11.24
CA GLY A 294 6.96 29.51 -11.55
C GLY A 294 8.45 29.13 -11.45
N THR A 295 9.30 30.03 -10.98
CA THR A 295 10.69 29.69 -10.66
C THR A 295 10.77 28.96 -9.33
N LEU A 296 11.74 28.02 -9.20
CA LEU A 296 11.95 27.29 -7.96
C LEU A 296 12.42 28.23 -6.86
N ALA A 297 11.76 28.20 -5.70
CA ALA A 297 12.26 28.87 -4.50
C ALA A 297 13.29 27.96 -3.80
N ASN A 298 14.17 28.56 -2.99
CA ASN A 298 15.11 27.80 -2.16
C ASN A 298 14.45 27.20 -0.89
N LYS A 299 13.18 26.84 -0.98
CA LYS A 299 12.37 26.31 0.13
C LYS A 299 11.63 25.05 -0.30
N PHE A 300 11.37 24.21 0.69
CA PHE A 300 10.64 22.96 0.50
C PHE A 300 9.81 22.60 1.73
N LEU A 301 8.82 21.74 1.55
CA LEU A 301 7.98 21.25 2.63
C LEU A 301 8.43 19.87 3.09
N ILE A 302 8.45 19.69 4.40
CA ILE A 302 8.76 18.46 5.12
C ILE A 302 7.47 17.99 5.78
N THR A 303 6.99 16.77 5.48
CA THR A 303 5.93 16.15 6.26
C THR A 303 6.56 15.25 7.31
N SER A 304 6.42 15.63 8.56
CA SER A 304 7.04 14.95 9.69
C SER A 304 6.01 14.17 10.51
N ASN A 305 6.43 13.03 11.07
CA ASN A 305 5.73 12.29 12.13
C ASN A 305 6.37 12.53 13.50
N GLY A 306 7.25 13.52 13.63
CA GLY A 306 7.93 13.88 14.89
C GLY A 306 7.07 14.77 15.78
N ASP A 307 7.56 15.02 17.01
CA ASP A 307 6.93 15.96 17.92
C ASP A 307 7.19 17.40 17.45
N PRO A 308 6.15 18.20 17.12
CA PRO A 308 6.31 19.57 16.61
C PRO A 308 7.09 20.51 17.54
N LYS A 309 7.16 20.24 18.83
CA LYS A 309 7.97 21.06 19.76
C LYS A 309 9.47 21.02 19.45
N PHE A 310 9.93 20.04 18.65
CA PHE A 310 11.29 19.91 18.16
C PHE A 310 11.45 20.35 16.69
N GLU A 311 10.53 21.17 16.16
CA GLU A 311 10.51 21.61 14.78
C GLU A 311 11.89 22.08 14.28
N ALA A 312 12.58 22.95 15.06
CA ALA A 312 13.89 23.47 14.67
C ALA A 312 14.94 22.35 14.43
N ASN A 313 14.94 21.31 15.27
CA ASN A 313 15.86 20.18 15.12
C ASN A 313 15.48 19.29 13.93
N ILE A 314 14.17 19.09 13.74
CA ILE A 314 13.64 18.31 12.61
C ILE A 314 13.98 19.00 11.28
N VAL A 315 13.73 20.29 11.20
CA VAL A 315 14.03 21.10 10.01
C VAL A 315 15.54 21.10 9.73
N ASP A 316 16.38 21.39 10.70
CA ASP A 316 17.85 21.39 10.55
C ASP A 316 18.37 20.03 10.03
N GLY A 317 17.87 18.92 10.62
CA GLY A 317 18.26 17.58 10.17
C GLY A 317 17.86 17.31 8.73
N ASN A 318 16.66 17.69 8.32
CA ASN A 318 16.17 17.49 6.94
C ASN A 318 16.88 18.42 5.94
N GLN A 319 17.17 19.67 6.33
CA GLN A 319 17.95 20.60 5.49
C GLN A 319 19.35 20.06 5.19
N ARG A 320 20.01 19.43 6.15
CA ARG A 320 21.32 18.80 5.95
C ARG A 320 21.24 17.62 4.96
N VAL A 321 20.17 16.81 5.02
CA VAL A 321 19.96 15.72 4.08
C VAL A 321 19.75 16.25 2.67
N VAL A 322 18.91 17.30 2.51
CA VAL A 322 18.69 17.95 1.21
C VAL A 322 19.99 18.56 0.70
N ALA A 323 20.72 19.32 1.52
CA ALA A 323 21.98 19.93 1.14
C ALA A 323 22.98 18.89 0.60
N ALA A 324 23.14 17.74 1.26
CA ALA A 324 24.01 16.68 0.80
C ALA A 324 23.61 16.17 -0.60
N ARG A 325 22.32 15.94 -0.84
CA ARG A 325 21.80 15.51 -2.14
C ARG A 325 21.95 16.57 -3.23
N LEU A 326 21.77 17.84 -2.88
CA LEU A 326 21.93 18.94 -3.83
C LEU A 326 23.41 19.22 -4.15
N TYR A 327 24.33 18.95 -3.21
CA TYR A 327 25.78 18.95 -3.51
C TYR A 327 26.13 17.85 -4.51
N ASP A 328 25.62 16.65 -4.36
CA ASP A 328 25.80 15.56 -5.31
C ASP A 328 25.23 15.95 -6.69
N ALA A 329 24.01 16.48 -6.72
CA ALA A 329 23.35 16.94 -7.94
C ALA A 329 24.18 18.01 -8.67
N LYS A 330 24.62 19.04 -7.94
CA LYS A 330 25.47 20.12 -8.49
C LYS A 330 26.79 19.57 -8.98
N PHE A 331 27.44 18.69 -8.22
CA PHE A 331 28.73 18.10 -8.62
C PHE A 331 28.60 17.34 -9.95
N PHE A 332 27.62 16.46 -10.09
CA PHE A 332 27.42 15.69 -11.33
C PHE A 332 27.05 16.61 -12.51
N TYR A 333 26.18 17.60 -12.27
CA TYR A 333 25.83 18.56 -13.30
C TYR A 333 27.03 19.36 -13.77
N ASP A 334 27.83 19.91 -12.86
CA ASP A 334 29.05 20.68 -13.19
C ASP A 334 30.12 19.81 -13.89
N GLU A 335 30.26 18.53 -13.52
CA GLU A 335 31.17 17.60 -14.19
C GLU A 335 30.69 17.23 -15.60
N ASP A 336 29.40 17.01 -15.78
CA ASP A 336 28.83 16.68 -17.09
C ASP A 336 28.95 17.85 -18.08
N LEU A 337 28.85 19.07 -17.61
CA LEU A 337 29.03 20.27 -18.46
C LEU A 337 30.45 20.47 -18.98
N LYS A 338 31.46 19.80 -18.42
CA LYS A 338 32.86 19.94 -18.88
C LYS A 338 33.12 19.30 -20.25
N ARG A 339 32.16 18.52 -20.76
CA ARG A 339 32.26 17.80 -22.03
C ARG A 339 30.98 17.99 -22.84
N PRO A 340 31.12 18.10 -24.19
CA PRO A 340 29.93 18.12 -25.04
C PRO A 340 29.19 16.77 -24.98
N LEU A 341 27.90 16.80 -25.22
CA LEU A 341 27.04 15.59 -25.13
C LEU A 341 27.49 14.49 -26.11
N GLU A 342 28.09 14.84 -27.22
CA GLU A 342 28.67 13.90 -28.19
C GLU A 342 29.69 12.92 -27.58
N ASP A 343 30.50 13.38 -26.64
CA ASP A 343 31.55 12.57 -26.02
C ASP A 343 30.98 11.42 -25.17
N TYR A 344 29.69 11.53 -24.80
CA TYR A 344 28.99 10.48 -24.05
C TYR A 344 28.42 9.38 -24.96
N VAL A 345 28.26 9.64 -26.28
CA VAL A 345 27.67 8.67 -27.20
C VAL A 345 28.48 7.36 -27.29
N GLU A 346 29.81 7.45 -27.30
CA GLU A 346 30.68 6.26 -27.34
C GLU A 346 30.53 5.40 -26.08
N ARG A 347 30.27 6.02 -24.91
CA ARG A 347 30.04 5.29 -23.64
C ARG A 347 28.76 4.48 -23.62
N LEU A 348 27.82 4.71 -24.54
CA LEU A 348 26.60 3.89 -24.69
C LEU A 348 26.90 2.42 -25.04
N ASP A 349 28.13 2.09 -25.47
CA ASP A 349 28.57 0.71 -25.67
C ASP A 349 28.68 -0.07 -24.35
N THR A 350 28.79 0.61 -23.20
CA THR A 350 28.79 -0.02 -21.88
C THR A 350 27.39 -0.38 -21.38
N VAL A 351 26.34 0.15 -22.02
CA VAL A 351 24.95 -0.04 -21.62
C VAL A 351 24.27 -1.09 -22.51
N VAL A 352 24.02 -2.26 -21.97
CA VAL A 352 23.28 -3.32 -22.69
C VAL A 352 21.83 -2.90 -22.87
N PHE A 353 21.37 -2.84 -24.13
CA PHE A 353 19.97 -2.60 -24.43
C PHE A 353 19.17 -3.89 -24.34
N GLN A 354 19.63 -4.93 -25.02
CA GLN A 354 19.04 -6.26 -24.99
C GLN A 354 20.08 -7.27 -25.53
N GLU A 355 20.17 -8.45 -24.91
CA GLU A 355 21.22 -9.44 -25.21
C GLU A 355 21.41 -9.73 -26.72
N LYS A 356 20.30 -9.93 -27.44
CA LYS A 356 20.31 -10.26 -28.87
C LYS A 356 20.39 -9.03 -29.79
N LEU A 357 20.06 -7.83 -29.28
CA LEU A 357 20.02 -6.60 -30.05
C LEU A 357 21.25 -5.70 -29.79
N GLY A 358 22.10 -6.11 -28.85
CA GLY A 358 23.34 -5.44 -28.53
C GLY A 358 23.20 -4.28 -27.56
N THR A 359 24.12 -3.33 -27.66
CA THR A 359 24.25 -2.17 -26.76
C THR A 359 23.27 -1.04 -27.10
N THR A 360 23.15 -0.08 -26.20
CA THR A 360 22.41 1.16 -26.46
C THR A 360 23.08 1.97 -27.58
N ARG A 361 24.39 1.89 -27.77
CA ARG A 361 25.11 2.47 -28.92
C ARG A 361 24.60 1.85 -30.24
N ALA A 362 24.59 0.52 -30.32
CA ALA A 362 24.09 -0.17 -31.52
C ALA A 362 22.60 0.16 -31.80
N LYS A 363 21.79 0.39 -30.77
CA LYS A 363 20.43 0.91 -30.92
C LYS A 363 20.43 2.33 -31.48
N THR A 364 21.29 3.22 -30.97
CA THR A 364 21.42 4.60 -31.44
C THR A 364 21.79 4.65 -32.92
N ASP A 365 22.72 3.81 -33.36
CA ASP A 365 23.11 3.74 -34.79
C ASP A 365 21.94 3.33 -35.69
N ARG A 366 21.09 2.40 -35.23
CA ARG A 366 19.85 2.03 -35.96
C ARG A 366 18.83 3.18 -35.98
N ILE A 367 18.71 3.94 -34.87
CA ILE A 367 17.80 5.09 -34.77
C ILE A 367 18.26 6.18 -35.75
N VAL A 368 19.56 6.46 -35.83
CA VAL A 368 20.15 7.44 -36.79
C VAL A 368 19.85 7.03 -38.23
N ALA A 369 20.07 5.75 -38.58
CA ALA A 369 19.77 5.25 -39.92
C ALA A 369 18.28 5.39 -40.28
N LEU A 370 17.37 5.09 -39.34
CA LEU A 370 15.94 5.25 -39.52
C LEU A 370 15.53 6.73 -39.62
N ALA A 371 16.05 7.60 -38.77
CA ALA A 371 15.75 9.03 -38.82
C ALA A 371 16.16 9.65 -40.19
N LYS A 372 17.31 9.25 -40.70
CA LYS A 372 17.79 9.65 -42.02
C LYS A 372 16.85 9.21 -43.14
N ALA A 373 16.41 7.95 -43.12
CA ALA A 373 15.49 7.42 -44.12
C ALA A 373 14.11 8.11 -44.06
N ILE A 374 13.57 8.32 -42.86
CA ILE A 374 12.29 8.99 -42.63
C ILE A 374 12.35 10.46 -43.10
N ALA A 375 13.43 11.18 -42.74
CA ALA A 375 13.62 12.57 -43.19
C ALA A 375 13.67 12.71 -44.71
N ALA A 376 14.35 11.78 -45.39
CA ALA A 376 14.42 11.76 -46.84
C ALA A 376 13.04 11.46 -47.49
N ASP A 377 12.29 10.50 -46.93
CA ASP A 377 10.96 10.11 -47.39
C ASP A 377 9.92 11.23 -47.18
N ALA A 378 10.07 11.97 -46.06
CA ALA A 378 9.25 13.13 -45.75
C ALA A 378 9.61 14.40 -46.55
N GLY A 379 10.63 14.35 -47.40
CA GLY A 379 11.08 15.49 -48.22
C GLY A 379 11.73 16.60 -47.41
N ALA A 380 12.37 16.28 -46.29
CA ALA A 380 13.08 17.27 -45.46
C ALA A 380 14.17 17.99 -46.24
N THR A 381 14.37 19.28 -45.95
CA THR A 381 15.48 20.06 -46.49
C THR A 381 16.84 19.54 -46.00
N GLY A 382 17.92 19.95 -46.63
CA GLY A 382 19.27 19.51 -46.25
C GLY A 382 19.58 19.81 -44.75
N GLN A 383 19.16 20.96 -44.24
CA GLN A 383 19.35 21.31 -42.83
C GLN A 383 18.45 20.49 -41.90
N GLU A 384 17.15 20.35 -42.21
CA GLU A 384 16.22 19.56 -41.42
C GLU A 384 16.64 18.08 -41.33
N ALA A 385 17.13 17.51 -42.42
CA ALA A 385 17.68 16.17 -42.44
C ALA A 385 18.94 16.02 -41.55
N ALA A 386 19.84 17.00 -41.59
CA ALA A 386 21.04 17.02 -40.75
C ALA A 386 20.69 17.18 -39.26
N ASP A 387 19.70 18.02 -38.92
CA ASP A 387 19.23 18.21 -37.55
C ASP A 387 18.55 16.96 -37.00
N ALA A 388 17.73 16.30 -37.83
CA ALA A 388 17.10 15.03 -37.46
C ALA A 388 18.12 13.91 -37.20
N GLU A 389 19.17 13.81 -38.06
CA GLU A 389 20.26 12.87 -37.86
C GLU A 389 21.03 13.15 -36.58
N ARG A 390 21.39 14.43 -36.30
CA ARG A 390 22.08 14.86 -35.10
C ARG A 390 21.25 14.61 -33.83
N ALA A 391 19.96 14.96 -33.86
CA ALA A 391 19.06 14.69 -32.76
C ALA A 391 18.97 13.19 -32.44
N ALA A 392 18.85 12.35 -33.46
CA ALA A 392 18.85 10.89 -33.31
C ALA A 392 20.17 10.36 -32.72
N TYR A 393 21.30 10.91 -33.11
CA TYR A 393 22.63 10.54 -32.62
C TYR A 393 22.81 10.86 -31.13
N LEU A 394 22.27 11.99 -30.66
CA LEU A 394 22.43 12.48 -29.30
C LEU A 394 21.31 11.96 -28.34
N ALA A 395 20.21 11.48 -28.88
CA ALA A 395 18.95 11.21 -28.13
C ALA A 395 19.06 10.25 -26.95
N LYS A 396 20.18 9.53 -26.78
CA LYS A 396 20.42 8.58 -25.68
C LYS A 396 21.72 8.85 -24.92
N ALA A 397 22.47 9.89 -25.31
CA ALA A 397 23.78 10.17 -24.75
C ALA A 397 23.72 10.51 -23.25
N ASP A 398 22.60 11.10 -22.81
CA ASP A 398 22.31 11.43 -21.41
C ASP A 398 22.32 10.24 -20.46
N LEU A 399 21.97 9.03 -20.93
CA LEU A 399 21.90 7.82 -20.11
C LEU A 399 23.21 7.42 -19.42
N VAL A 400 24.33 7.94 -19.87
CA VAL A 400 25.67 7.66 -19.33
C VAL A 400 26.35 8.90 -18.73
N THR A 401 25.62 9.98 -18.56
CA THR A 401 26.06 11.17 -17.81
C THR A 401 26.01 10.90 -16.31
N GLY A 402 26.82 11.61 -15.54
CA GLY A 402 26.87 11.43 -14.09
C GLY A 402 25.54 11.77 -13.41
N ALA A 403 24.93 12.88 -13.84
CA ALA A 403 23.64 13.31 -13.27
C ALA A 403 22.51 12.28 -13.52
N VAL A 404 22.40 11.72 -14.73
CA VAL A 404 21.35 10.71 -15.02
C VAL A 404 21.62 9.38 -14.35
N VAL A 405 22.88 8.98 -14.16
CA VAL A 405 23.23 7.76 -13.41
C VAL A 405 22.82 7.88 -11.95
N GLU A 406 22.96 9.04 -11.33
CA GLU A 406 22.55 9.29 -9.94
C GLU A 406 21.04 9.58 -9.83
N PHE A 407 20.48 10.38 -10.74
CA PHE A 407 19.07 10.77 -10.78
C PHE A 407 18.36 10.10 -11.97
N THR A 408 18.07 8.83 -11.85
CA THR A 408 17.56 7.98 -12.94
C THR A 408 16.17 8.35 -13.46
N SER A 409 15.48 9.27 -12.79
CA SER A 409 14.15 9.79 -13.17
C SER A 409 14.19 10.99 -14.13
N VAL A 410 15.36 11.60 -14.39
CA VAL A 410 15.50 12.83 -15.22
C VAL A 410 16.10 12.67 -16.63
N PRO A 411 16.29 11.46 -17.23
CA PRO A 411 17.05 11.32 -18.48
C PRO A 411 16.51 12.16 -19.63
N VAL A 412 15.21 12.22 -19.86
CA VAL A 412 14.63 13.00 -20.97
C VAL A 412 14.80 14.50 -20.75
N SER A 413 14.54 14.97 -19.54
CA SER A 413 14.74 16.39 -19.18
C SER A 413 16.21 16.78 -19.29
N TYR A 414 17.13 15.91 -18.86
CA TYR A 414 18.55 16.17 -18.89
C TYR A 414 19.11 16.26 -20.31
N THR A 415 18.63 15.46 -21.26
CA THR A 415 18.98 15.56 -22.67
C THR A 415 18.69 16.98 -23.20
N HIS A 416 17.52 17.54 -22.88
CA HIS A 416 17.16 18.90 -23.29
C HIS A 416 17.98 19.99 -22.60
N LEU A 417 18.37 19.78 -21.34
CA LEU A 417 19.18 20.76 -20.59
C LEU A 417 20.63 20.81 -21.05
N THR A 418 21.17 19.69 -21.56
CA THR A 418 22.58 19.58 -21.97
C THR A 418 22.80 19.84 -23.45
N LEU A 419 21.75 19.85 -24.28
CA LEU A 419 21.85 20.29 -25.66
C LEU A 419 22.12 21.78 -25.69
N PRO A 420 23.17 22.26 -26.40
CA PRO A 420 23.40 23.68 -26.55
C PRO A 420 22.19 24.30 -27.25
N THR A 421 21.47 25.16 -26.56
CA THR A 421 20.42 26.01 -27.12
C THR A 421 21.10 27.13 -27.93
N ASN A 422 21.66 26.78 -29.08
CA ASN A 422 22.02 27.77 -30.07
C ASN A 422 20.75 28.19 -30.82
N SER A 423 20.07 29.14 -30.26
CA SER A 423 19.13 29.97 -30.99
C SER A 423 19.86 30.91 -31.91
#